data_1ddea6c72c2bd8c0bf8f3a08a01ff0f8
#
_entry.id   1ddea6c72c2bd8c0bf8f3a08a01ff0f8
#
_cell.length_a   1.000
_cell.length_b   1.000
_cell.length_c   1.000
_cell.angle_alpha   90.00
_cell.angle_beta   90.00
_cell.angle_gamma   90.00
#
_symmetry.space_group_name_H-M   'P 1'
#
loop_
_entity.id
_entity.type
_entity.pdbx_description
1 polymer ?
#
loop_
_entity_poly.entity_id
_entity_poly.type
_entity_poly.pdbx_seq_one_letter_code
_entity_poly.pdbx_strand_id
1 'polypeptide(L)'
;MKVTNIINRNGNTVPNQFLITHKSEVFFQWYQAKIVAWKNGKIFLDNYYWDYSRTTGKYRNIVLRETIKETRQKIKSGDYILTNLNGSI
;
A
#
# COMPACT_ATOMS: atom_id res chain seq x y z
N MET A 1 -16.14 8.78 1.79
CA MET A 1 -14.80 8.38 1.31
C MET A 1 -13.87 9.58 1.37
N LYS A 2 -12.66 9.37 1.87
CA LYS A 2 -11.66 10.43 1.97
C LYS A 2 -10.42 10.02 1.18
N VAL A 3 -9.91 10.93 0.35
CA VAL A 3 -8.69 10.68 -0.45
C VAL A 3 -7.66 11.75 -0.10
N THR A 4 -6.45 11.31 0.27
CA THR A 4 -5.34 12.22 0.53
C THR A 4 -4.11 11.74 -0.21
N ASN A 5 -3.29 12.69 -0.68
CA ASN A 5 -2.01 12.35 -1.28
C ASN A 5 -1.00 12.02 -0.20
N ILE A 6 -0.05 11.14 -0.54
CA ILE A 6 1.08 10.82 0.32
C ILE A 6 2.03 12.02 0.35
N ILE A 7 2.65 12.26 1.49
CA ILE A 7 3.63 13.33 1.68
C ILE A 7 5.01 12.69 1.76
N ASN A 8 5.96 13.21 0.98
CA ASN A 8 7.32 12.70 0.98
C ASN A 8 8.14 13.26 2.17
N ARG A 9 9.41 12.87 2.26
CA ARG A 9 10.30 13.29 3.35
C ARG A 9 10.47 14.79 3.44
N ASN A 10 10.35 15.51 2.32
CA ASN A 10 10.52 16.96 2.27
C ASN A 10 9.22 17.70 2.59
N GLY A 11 8.17 17.00 2.96
CA GLY A 11 6.87 17.58 3.27
C GLY A 11 6.05 17.95 2.04
N ASN A 12 6.44 17.50 0.86
CA ASN A 12 5.73 17.80 -0.39
C ASN A 12 4.73 16.70 -0.74
N THR A 13 3.60 17.10 -1.29
CA THR A 13 2.59 16.20 -1.79
C THR A 13 3.13 15.40 -2.99
N VAL A 14 2.92 14.10 -2.99
CA VAL A 14 3.36 13.21 -4.06
C VAL A 14 2.20 12.98 -5.03
N PRO A 15 2.36 13.31 -6.33
CA PRO A 15 1.30 13.05 -7.31
C PRO A 15 1.05 11.56 -7.50
N ASN A 16 -0.19 11.19 -7.76
CA ASN A 16 -0.60 9.83 -8.12
C ASN A 16 -0.36 8.75 -7.06
N GLN A 17 -0.08 9.17 -5.82
CA GLN A 17 0.08 8.27 -4.67
C GLN A 17 -0.93 8.70 -3.62
N PHE A 18 -1.89 7.84 -3.30
CA PHE A 18 -3.03 8.22 -2.49
C PHE A 18 -3.25 7.27 -1.33
N LEU A 19 -3.72 7.82 -0.20
CA LEU A 19 -4.37 7.06 0.86
C LEU A 19 -5.87 7.31 0.74
N ILE A 20 -6.63 6.23 0.63
CA ILE A 20 -8.08 6.30 0.47
C ILE A 20 -8.72 5.64 1.69
N THR A 21 -9.53 6.41 2.40
CA THR A 21 -10.29 5.89 3.54
C THR A 21 -11.76 5.74 3.12
N HIS A 22 -12.30 4.56 3.27
CA HIS A 22 -13.70 4.27 2.96
C HIS A 22 -14.28 3.36 4.04
N LYS A 23 -15.21 3.90 4.83
CA LYS A 23 -15.77 3.19 6.00
C LYS A 23 -14.63 2.81 6.95
N SER A 24 -14.47 1.52 7.26
CA SER A 24 -13.42 1.03 8.14
C SER A 24 -12.18 0.54 7.41
N GLU A 25 -12.11 0.75 6.11
CA GLU A 25 -11.00 0.30 5.28
C GLU A 25 -10.13 1.47 4.83
N VAL A 26 -8.81 1.23 4.74
CA VAL A 26 -7.85 2.19 4.20
C VAL A 26 -7.05 1.51 3.12
N PHE A 27 -6.81 2.22 2.00
CA PHE A 27 -6.03 1.70 0.88
C PHE A 27 -4.90 2.65 0.53
N PHE A 28 -3.74 2.09 0.20
CA PHE A 28 -2.68 2.82 -0.49
C PHE A 28 -2.82 2.50 -1.98
N GLN A 29 -3.00 3.54 -2.80
CA GLN A 29 -3.22 3.41 -4.23
C GLN A 29 -2.21 4.22 -5.02
N TRP A 30 -1.64 3.62 -6.08
CA TRP A 30 -0.76 4.28 -7.04
C TRP A 30 -1.50 4.32 -8.38
N TYR A 31 -1.75 5.54 -8.90
CA TYR A 31 -2.63 5.73 -10.06
C TYR A 31 -3.98 5.04 -9.81
N GLN A 32 -4.28 3.99 -10.53
CA GLN A 32 -5.52 3.23 -10.39
C GLN A 32 -5.35 1.87 -9.72
N ALA A 33 -4.14 1.56 -9.27
CA ALA A 33 -3.84 0.27 -8.67
C ALA A 33 -3.74 0.36 -7.16
N LYS A 34 -4.49 -0.47 -6.45
CA LYS A 34 -4.39 -0.62 -4.99
C LYS A 34 -3.20 -1.49 -4.66
N ILE A 35 -2.33 -1.01 -3.79
CA ILE A 35 -1.09 -1.69 -3.41
C ILE A 35 -1.22 -2.36 -2.05
N VAL A 36 -1.78 -1.63 -1.07
CA VAL A 36 -1.94 -2.08 0.31
C VAL A 36 -3.36 -1.81 0.76
N ALA A 37 -3.92 -2.70 1.58
CA ALA A 37 -5.21 -2.50 2.23
C ALA A 37 -5.10 -2.82 3.71
N TRP A 38 -5.67 -1.95 4.53
CA TRP A 38 -5.83 -2.16 5.97
C TRP A 38 -7.31 -2.35 6.23
N LYS A 39 -7.71 -3.55 6.59
CA LYS A 39 -9.12 -3.84 6.88
C LYS A 39 -9.26 -4.97 7.89
N ASN A 40 -10.22 -4.86 8.78
CA ASN A 40 -10.53 -5.87 9.80
C ASN A 40 -9.32 -6.24 10.67
N GLY A 41 -8.46 -5.24 10.96
CA GLY A 41 -7.26 -5.47 11.76
C GLY A 41 -6.16 -6.23 11.05
N LYS A 42 -6.29 -6.43 9.74
CA LYS A 42 -5.32 -7.15 8.92
C LYS A 42 -4.75 -6.26 7.85
N ILE A 43 -3.58 -6.61 7.36
CA ILE A 43 -2.89 -5.90 6.28
C ILE A 43 -2.76 -6.83 5.09
N PHE A 44 -3.29 -6.36 3.96
CA PHE A 44 -3.24 -7.09 2.69
C PHE A 44 -2.38 -6.33 1.70
N LEU A 45 -1.58 -7.06 0.94
CA LEU A 45 -0.80 -6.50 -0.17
C LEU A 45 -1.32 -7.10 -1.47
N ASP A 46 -1.39 -6.27 -2.51
CA ASP A 46 -1.76 -6.79 -3.83
C ASP A 46 -0.68 -7.71 -4.36
N ASN A 47 -1.05 -8.92 -4.74
CA ASN A 47 -0.08 -9.95 -5.13
C ASN A 47 0.70 -9.62 -6.40
N TYR A 48 0.21 -8.70 -7.23
CA TYR A 48 0.90 -8.25 -8.44
C TYR A 48 1.65 -6.94 -8.22
N TYR A 49 1.04 -5.97 -7.55
CA TYR A 49 1.57 -4.60 -7.47
C TYR A 49 2.38 -4.31 -6.22
N TRP A 50 2.44 -5.18 -5.22
CA TRP A 50 3.07 -4.85 -3.94
C TRP A 50 4.56 -4.46 -4.08
N ASP A 51 5.25 -5.01 -5.07
CA ASP A 51 6.65 -4.71 -5.36
C ASP A 51 6.84 -4.48 -6.86
N TYR A 52 5.93 -3.74 -7.47
CA TYR A 52 5.84 -3.58 -8.92
C TYR A 52 7.01 -2.78 -9.51
N SER A 53 7.46 -1.73 -8.83
CA SER A 53 8.52 -0.86 -9.31
C SER A 53 9.26 -0.23 -8.12
N ARG A 54 10.40 0.42 -8.41
CA ARG A 54 11.12 1.19 -7.38
C ARG A 54 10.26 2.28 -6.77
N THR A 55 9.51 2.99 -7.60
CA THR A 55 8.64 4.07 -7.13
C THR A 55 7.54 3.52 -6.22
N THR A 56 6.88 2.44 -6.63
CA THR A 56 5.88 1.77 -5.79
C THR A 56 6.50 1.32 -4.47
N GLY A 57 7.66 0.69 -4.53
CA GLY A 57 8.37 0.20 -3.34
C GLY A 57 8.75 1.31 -2.38
N LYS A 58 9.23 2.43 -2.91
CA LYS A 58 9.60 3.60 -2.10
C LYS A 58 8.41 4.10 -1.27
N TYR A 59 7.26 4.29 -1.91
CA TYR A 59 6.09 4.83 -1.22
C TYR A 59 5.39 3.79 -0.36
N ARG A 60 5.41 2.51 -0.75
CA ARG A 60 4.97 1.42 0.11
C ARG A 60 5.76 1.40 1.42
N ASN A 61 7.09 1.55 1.35
CA ASN A 61 7.92 1.60 2.54
C ASN A 61 7.55 2.79 3.44
N ILE A 62 7.19 3.91 2.85
CA ILE A 62 6.76 5.08 3.62
C ILE A 62 5.45 4.81 4.34
N VAL A 63 4.44 4.28 3.65
CA VAL A 63 3.12 4.06 4.25
C VAL A 63 3.11 2.92 5.25
N LEU A 64 3.95 1.91 5.07
CA LEU A 64 4.10 0.80 6.01
C LEU A 64 5.13 1.09 7.10
N ARG A 65 5.93 2.15 6.95
CA ARG A 65 6.99 2.56 7.87
C ARG A 65 8.01 1.44 8.12
N GLU A 66 8.47 0.82 7.04
CA GLU A 66 9.40 -0.30 7.14
C GLU A 66 10.21 -0.44 5.85
N THR A 67 11.23 -1.31 5.89
CA THR A 67 12.05 -1.63 4.73
C THR A 67 11.42 -2.77 3.94
N ILE A 68 11.89 -2.96 2.70
CA ILE A 68 11.45 -4.09 1.87
C ILE A 68 11.77 -5.43 2.54
N LYS A 69 12.89 -5.52 3.24
CA LYS A 69 13.28 -6.73 3.97
C LYS A 69 12.25 -7.08 5.04
N GLU A 70 11.83 -6.08 5.80
CA GLU A 70 10.80 -6.27 6.83
C GLU A 70 9.46 -6.66 6.21
N THR A 71 9.08 -6.04 5.10
CA THR A 71 7.86 -6.39 4.38
C THR A 71 7.88 -7.84 3.92
N ARG A 72 8.99 -8.29 3.34
CA ARG A 72 9.14 -9.68 2.90
C ARG A 72 9.04 -10.67 4.04
N GLN A 73 9.62 -10.35 5.18
CA GLN A 73 9.52 -11.19 6.37
C GLN A 73 8.09 -11.32 6.86
N LYS A 74 7.33 -10.22 6.84
CA LYS A 74 5.92 -10.20 7.26
C LYS A 74 5.01 -10.96 6.29
N ILE A 75 5.32 -10.94 5.01
CA ILE A 75 4.62 -11.78 4.03
C ILE A 75 4.89 -13.25 4.33
N LYS A 76 6.15 -13.59 4.58
CA LYS A 76 6.55 -14.97 4.85
C LYS A 76 5.94 -15.50 6.15
N SER A 77 5.86 -14.67 7.17
CA SER A 77 5.29 -15.05 8.46
C SER A 77 3.76 -15.10 8.48
N GLY A 78 3.11 -14.53 7.46
CA GLY A 78 1.65 -14.43 7.41
C GLY A 78 1.08 -13.19 8.05
N ASP A 79 1.92 -12.29 8.57
CA ASP A 79 1.45 -11.01 9.12
C ASP A 79 0.83 -10.14 8.02
N TYR A 80 1.37 -10.22 6.81
CA TYR A 80 0.79 -9.60 5.63
C TYR A 80 0.27 -10.69 4.70
N ILE A 81 -0.91 -10.45 4.14
CA ILE A 81 -1.58 -11.42 3.27
C ILE A 81 -1.53 -10.92 1.84
N LEU A 82 -0.96 -11.73 0.94
CA LEU A 82 -0.99 -11.41 -0.49
C LEU A 82 -2.32 -11.83 -1.07
N THR A 83 -2.98 -10.90 -1.76
CA THR A 83 -4.27 -11.16 -2.38
C THR A 83 -4.47 -10.21 -3.56
N ASN A 84 -5.50 -10.41 -4.32
CA ASN A 84 -5.84 -9.52 -5.42
C ASN A 84 -6.73 -8.38 -4.90
N LEU A 85 -6.17 -7.18 -4.82
CA LEU A 85 -6.88 -6.00 -4.35
C LEU A 85 -7.57 -5.23 -5.48
N ASN A 86 -7.27 -5.56 -6.72
CA ASN A 86 -7.73 -4.80 -7.90
C ASN A 86 -8.82 -5.50 -8.69
N GLY A 87 -9.32 -6.61 -8.17
CA GLY A 87 -10.34 -7.39 -8.82
C GLY A 87 -9.80 -8.23 -9.96
N SER A 88 -10.58 -9.20 -10.41
CA SER A 88 -10.25 -9.98 -11.59
C SER A 88 -10.61 -9.21 -12.83
N ILE A 89 -9.77 -9.31 -13.79
CA ILE A 89 -10.02 -8.72 -15.10
C ILE A 89 -10.23 -9.82 -16.09
#